data_15f1d148a9077c5eaebd57a20354dd5c
#
_entry.id   15f1d148a9077c5eaebd57a20354dd5c
#
_cell.length_a   1.000
_cell.length_b   1.000
_cell.length_c   1.000
_cell.angle_alpha   90.00
_cell.angle_beta   90.00
_cell.angle_gamma   90.00
#
_symmetry.space_group_name_H-M   'P 1'
#
loop_
_entity.id
_entity.type
_entity.pdbx_description
1 polymer ?
#
loop_
_entity_poly.entity_id
_entity_poly.type
_entity_poly.pdbx_seq_one_letter_code
_entity_poly.pdbx_strand_id
1 'polypeptide(L)'
;MFTIYYNNGLFDECDGTLDEAKATADECASYTQCDISIEDENHEEVARRRWYGVPFDPAETETNEADVIQFGSFGFFDRWE
;
A
#
# COMPACT_ATOMS: atom_id res chain seq x y z
N MET A 1 10.75 -14.32 -3.84
CA MET A 1 9.96 -14.00 -2.63
C MET A 1 9.91 -12.49 -2.45
N PHE A 2 8.78 -11.96 -2.04
CA PHE A 2 8.61 -10.54 -1.74
C PHE A 2 8.35 -10.36 -0.26
N THR A 3 8.88 -9.27 0.32
CA THR A 3 8.60 -8.88 1.70
C THR A 3 7.77 -7.60 1.69
N ILE A 4 6.66 -7.60 2.40
CA ILE A 4 5.73 -6.49 2.49
C ILE A 4 5.94 -5.82 3.84
N TYR A 5 6.30 -4.55 3.84
CA TYR A 5 6.49 -3.76 5.05
C TYR A 5 5.33 -2.78 5.22
N TYR A 6 4.66 -2.86 6.35
CA TYR A 6 3.56 -1.95 6.68
C TYR A 6 4.03 -0.70 7.43
N ASN A 7 5.34 -0.65 7.75
CA ASN A 7 6.00 0.46 8.42
C ASN A 7 5.41 0.83 9.79
N ASN A 8 4.75 -0.13 10.42
CA ASN A 8 4.23 -0.04 11.78
C ASN A 8 4.84 -1.11 12.70
N GLY A 9 5.94 -1.73 12.27
CA GLY A 9 6.58 -2.84 12.98
C GLY A 9 6.16 -4.23 12.50
N LEU A 10 5.17 -4.32 11.60
CA LEU A 10 4.70 -5.57 11.05
C LEU A 10 5.18 -5.74 9.60
N PHE A 11 5.32 -6.99 9.19
CA PHE A 11 5.65 -7.33 7.82
C PHE A 11 5.05 -8.70 7.46
N ASP A 12 4.91 -8.94 6.15
CA ASP A 12 4.49 -10.23 5.59
C ASP A 12 5.45 -10.65 4.49
N GLU A 13 5.46 -11.95 4.20
CA GLU A 13 6.22 -12.52 3.10
C GLU A 13 5.26 -13.14 2.09
N CYS A 14 5.59 -13.04 0.80
CA CYS A 14 4.80 -13.60 -0.28
C CYS A 14 5.72 -14.31 -1.27
N ASP A 15 5.49 -15.61 -1.48
CA ASP A 15 6.26 -16.43 -2.43
C ASP A 15 5.73 -16.34 -3.86
N GLY A 16 4.63 -15.64 -4.08
CA GLY A 16 3.99 -15.50 -5.37
C GLY A 16 4.56 -14.37 -6.22
N THR A 17 3.74 -13.88 -7.13
CA THR A 17 4.10 -12.76 -7.99
C THR A 17 4.01 -11.42 -7.25
N LEU A 18 4.53 -10.37 -7.87
CA LEU A 18 4.39 -9.01 -7.34
C LEU A 18 2.91 -8.62 -7.20
N ASP A 19 2.07 -8.99 -8.18
CA ASP A 19 0.64 -8.71 -8.10
C ASP A 19 -0.02 -9.42 -6.92
N GLU A 20 0.39 -10.65 -6.63
CA GLU A 20 -0.09 -11.37 -5.44
C GLU A 20 0.38 -10.71 -4.15
N ALA A 21 1.62 -10.21 -4.11
CA ALA A 21 2.13 -9.47 -2.96
C ALA A 21 1.34 -8.17 -2.74
N LYS A 22 1.02 -7.45 -3.80
CA LYS A 22 0.18 -6.24 -3.74
C LYS A 22 -1.22 -6.57 -3.21
N ALA A 23 -1.82 -7.66 -3.68
CA ALA A 23 -3.14 -8.10 -3.22
C ALA A 23 -3.12 -8.44 -1.73
N THR A 24 -2.07 -9.13 -1.27
CA THR A 24 -1.90 -9.44 0.15
C THR A 24 -1.78 -8.17 0.98
N ALA A 25 -0.98 -7.21 0.51
CA ALA A 25 -0.81 -5.91 1.18
C ALA A 25 -2.14 -5.15 1.26
N ASP A 26 -2.93 -5.17 0.20
CA ASP A 26 -4.23 -4.49 0.16
C ASP A 26 -5.22 -5.08 1.15
N GLU A 27 -5.20 -6.40 1.35
CA GLU A 27 -6.04 -7.08 2.35
C GLU A 27 -5.68 -6.68 3.77
N CYS A 28 -4.41 -6.37 4.02
CA CYS A 28 -3.91 -5.99 5.33
C CYS A 28 -3.81 -4.48 5.53
N ALA A 29 -4.20 -3.68 4.53
CA ALA A 29 -4.04 -2.22 4.56
C ALA A 29 -4.77 -1.56 5.73
N SER A 30 -5.89 -2.14 6.18
CA SER A 30 -6.67 -1.59 7.30
C SER A 30 -5.95 -1.66 8.65
N TYR A 31 -4.89 -2.45 8.75
CA TYR A 31 -4.12 -2.61 9.99
C TYR A 31 -2.98 -1.61 10.13
N THR A 32 -2.73 -0.79 9.11
CA THR A 32 -1.68 0.20 9.15
C THR A 32 -2.18 1.52 8.60
N GLN A 33 -1.67 2.62 9.15
CA GLN A 33 -1.89 3.97 8.64
C GLN A 33 -0.52 4.57 8.30
N CYS A 34 0.26 3.81 7.58
CA CYS A 34 1.62 4.15 7.15
C CYS A 34 1.80 3.70 5.71
N ASP A 35 2.82 4.24 5.05
CA ASP A 35 3.17 3.79 3.70
C ASP A 35 3.46 2.28 3.70
N ILE A 36 2.99 1.60 2.66
CA ILE A 36 3.28 0.18 2.46
C ILE A 36 4.36 0.06 1.39
N SER A 37 5.41 -0.69 1.67
CA SER A 37 6.50 -0.94 0.73
C SER A 37 6.66 -2.43 0.49
N ILE A 38 7.02 -2.81 -0.74
CA ILE A 38 7.32 -4.20 -1.09
C ILE A 38 8.75 -4.24 -1.60
N GLU A 39 9.55 -5.15 -1.04
CA GLU A 39 10.93 -5.40 -1.45
C GLU A 39 11.07 -6.79 -2.07
N ASP A 40 11.98 -6.92 -3.03
CA ASP A 40 12.31 -8.20 -3.63
C ASP A 40 13.36 -8.95 -2.80
N GLU A 41 13.88 -10.07 -3.34
CA GLU A 41 14.89 -10.91 -2.67
C GLU A 41 16.21 -10.18 -2.44
N ASN A 42 16.48 -9.14 -3.20
CA ASN A 42 17.69 -8.32 -3.09
C ASN A 42 17.50 -7.13 -2.17
N HIS A 43 16.37 -7.04 -1.46
CA HIS A 43 16.00 -5.93 -0.59
C HIS A 43 15.83 -4.59 -1.35
N GLU A 44 15.50 -4.66 -2.64
CA GLU A 44 15.18 -3.49 -3.44
C GLU A 44 13.68 -3.24 -3.40
N GLU A 45 13.28 -1.99 -3.15
CA GLU A 45 11.87 -1.62 -3.18
C GLU A 45 11.37 -1.68 -4.62
N VAL A 46 10.36 -2.53 -4.86
CA VAL A 46 9.78 -2.73 -6.18
C VAL A 46 8.36 -2.18 -6.29
N ALA A 47 7.75 -1.83 -5.19
CA ALA A 47 6.43 -1.20 -5.17
C ALA A 47 6.25 -0.43 -3.86
N ARG A 48 5.45 0.65 -3.93
CA ARG A 48 5.11 1.46 -2.77
C ARG A 48 3.68 1.96 -2.91
N ARG A 49 2.97 1.99 -1.79
CA ARG A 49 1.65 2.59 -1.70
C ARG A 49 1.69 3.60 -0.55
N ARG A 50 1.48 4.88 -0.87
CA ARG A 50 1.61 5.97 0.11
C ARG A 50 0.32 6.15 0.88
N TRP A 51 0.46 6.40 2.17
CA TRP A 51 -0.64 6.76 3.05
C TRP A 51 -0.74 8.28 3.17
N TYR A 52 -1.95 8.79 3.02
CA TYR A 52 -2.27 10.19 3.29
C TYR A 52 -3.31 10.25 4.40
N GLY A 53 -3.00 10.94 5.49
CA GLY A 53 -3.87 11.07 6.64
C GLY A 53 -4.97 12.11 6.49
N VAL A 54 -5.48 12.29 5.27
CA VAL A 54 -6.55 13.23 4.93
C VAL A 54 -7.59 12.50 4.08
N PRO A 55 -8.88 12.93 4.12
CA PRO A 55 -9.89 12.32 3.26
C PRO A 55 -9.52 12.45 1.78
N PHE A 56 -9.85 11.41 0.99
CA PHE A 56 -9.64 11.44 -0.44
C PHE A 56 -10.55 12.49 -1.09
N ASP A 57 -9.96 13.38 -1.88
CA ASP A 57 -10.69 14.39 -2.65
C ASP A 57 -10.35 14.23 -4.14
N PRO A 58 -11.27 13.71 -4.95
CA PRO A 58 -11.02 13.50 -6.37
C PRO A 58 -10.80 14.81 -7.14
N ALA A 59 -11.20 15.96 -6.59
CA ALA A 59 -10.97 17.26 -7.23
C ALA A 59 -9.53 17.76 -7.05
N GLU A 60 -8.82 17.29 -6.02
CA GLU A 60 -7.47 17.73 -5.69
C GLU A 60 -6.39 16.72 -6.06
N THR A 61 -6.77 15.52 -6.48
CA THR A 61 -5.82 14.46 -6.82
C THR A 61 -6.03 14.00 -8.25
N GLU A 62 -4.94 13.68 -8.93
CA GLU A 62 -4.97 13.12 -10.29
C GLU A 62 -5.19 11.60 -10.27
N THR A 63 -5.08 10.96 -9.11
CA THR A 63 -5.25 9.51 -9.00
C THR A 63 -6.72 9.13 -9.16
N ASN A 64 -6.97 8.10 -9.97
CA ASN A 64 -8.32 7.58 -10.16
C ASN A 64 -8.82 6.96 -8.85
N GLU A 65 -10.06 7.28 -8.47
CA GLU A 65 -10.69 6.75 -7.27
C GLU A 65 -10.67 5.21 -7.20
N ALA A 66 -10.74 4.55 -8.35
CA ALA A 66 -10.69 3.08 -8.41
C ALA A 66 -9.32 2.50 -7.99
N ASP A 67 -8.26 3.31 -8.02
CA ASP A 67 -6.90 2.88 -7.71
C ASP A 67 -6.49 3.17 -6.27
N VAL A 68 -7.35 3.79 -5.48
CA VAL A 68 -7.07 4.15 -4.09
C VAL A 68 -7.89 3.29 -3.13
N ILE A 69 -7.41 3.18 -1.88
CA ILE A 69 -8.17 2.56 -0.80
C ILE A 69 -8.53 3.64 0.19
N GLN A 70 -9.82 3.89 0.38
CA GLN A 70 -10.32 4.97 1.22
C GLN A 70 -10.76 4.45 2.59
N PHE A 71 -10.41 5.19 3.64
CA PHE A 71 -10.83 4.94 5.02
C PHE A 71 -11.58 6.15 5.59
N GLY A 72 -12.43 6.76 4.78
CA GLY A 72 -13.26 7.90 5.17
C GLY A 72 -12.42 9.08 5.66
N SER A 73 -12.77 9.62 6.83
CA SER A 73 -12.07 10.77 7.41
C SER A 73 -10.67 10.45 7.95
N PHE A 74 -10.32 9.17 8.10
CA PHE A 74 -8.99 8.78 8.60
C PHE A 74 -7.89 9.00 7.57
N GLY A 75 -8.20 8.82 6.29
CA GLY A 75 -7.23 8.97 5.23
C GLY A 75 -7.44 7.99 4.09
N PHE A 76 -6.43 7.86 3.23
CA PHE A 76 -6.48 6.93 2.11
C PHE A 76 -5.08 6.49 1.71
N PHE A 77 -5.01 5.31 1.06
CA PHE A 77 -3.80 4.87 0.38
C PHE A 77 -3.88 5.26 -1.09
N ASP A 78 -2.83 5.91 -1.60
CA ASP A 78 -2.71 6.24 -3.00
C ASP A 78 -2.43 4.95 -3.81
N ARG A 79 -2.44 5.07 -5.14
CA ARG A 79 -2.17 3.94 -6.03
C ARG A 79 -0.78 3.35 -5.78
N TRP A 80 -0.61 2.09 -6.21
CA TRP A 80 0.72 1.49 -6.23
C TRP A 80 1.64 2.23 -7.21
N GLU A 81 2.83 2.49 -6.77
CA GLU A 81 3.89 3.11 -7.58
C GLU A 81 4.94 2.07 -7.95
#